data_6209a31a86d4f47103aec9ab4ed68af6
#
_entry.id   6209a31a86d4f47103aec9ab4ed68af6
#
_cell.length_a   1.000
_cell.length_b   1.000
_cell.length_c   1.000
_cell.angle_alpha   90.00
_cell.angle_beta   90.00
_cell.angle_gamma   90.00
#
_symmetry.space_group_name_H-M   'P 1'
#
loop_
_entity.id
_entity.type
_entity.pdbx_description
1 polymer ?
#
loop_
_entity_poly.entity_id
_entity_poly.type
_entity_poly.pdbx_seq_one_letter_code
_entity_poly.pdbx_strand_id
1 'polypeptide(L)'
;MTTERAPQPVTAIANPPVQPLASNLLSSDVVRISATRNVPEPDRQLTRVAKLIDVSKCIGCKACQTACVEWNDTHPELEENVGVYENPHDLTPEMFTLMRFSEYENPVTNDLEWLIRKDGCMHCEDPGCLKACPAPGAIVQYSNGIVDFISENCIGCGYCVTGCPFDIPRISRTAHVSKKCTLCSDRVAVGQGPACAKACPTQAITFGTKDDMVALAEERIEDLQSRGYDNAGLYDPQGVGGTHVMYVLHHADQPSLYAGLPEDPHISNVVEGWKGPAKTAGLAVAGAAVAGAVLHGVITKPNRVSEHEDQEAQALVETEGRDGGEGV
;
A
#
# COMPACT_ATOMS: atom_id res chain seq x y z
N MET A 1 21.77 -29.55 -42.40
CA MET A 1 21.52 -28.21 -42.97
C MET A 1 20.37 -27.62 -42.21
N THR A 2 20.68 -26.94 -41.12
CA THR A 2 19.72 -26.20 -40.30
C THR A 2 19.54 -24.84 -40.94
N THR A 3 18.39 -24.58 -41.52
CA THR A 3 18.04 -23.25 -42.06
C THR A 3 17.83 -22.30 -40.88
N GLU A 4 18.84 -21.50 -40.57
CA GLU A 4 18.73 -20.34 -39.71
C GLU A 4 17.65 -19.42 -40.27
N ARG A 5 16.54 -19.31 -39.56
CA ARG A 5 15.48 -18.38 -39.88
C ARG A 5 15.98 -16.97 -39.51
N ALA A 6 16.20 -16.13 -40.50
CA ALA A 6 16.57 -14.74 -40.28
C ALA A 6 15.55 -14.06 -39.33
N PRO A 7 16.00 -13.29 -38.32
CA PRO A 7 15.12 -12.61 -37.41
C PRO A 7 14.18 -11.69 -38.20
N GLN A 8 12.89 -11.86 -37.98
CA GLN A 8 11.86 -10.97 -38.55
C GLN A 8 12.07 -9.54 -37.98
N PRO A 9 11.95 -8.49 -38.82
CA PRO A 9 12.05 -7.14 -38.31
C PRO A 9 10.97 -6.91 -37.27
N VAL A 10 11.37 -6.56 -36.06
CA VAL A 10 10.48 -6.18 -34.98
C VAL A 10 9.77 -4.91 -35.44
N THR A 11 8.52 -5.02 -35.84
CA THR A 11 7.64 -3.86 -35.99
C THR A 11 7.51 -3.24 -34.61
N ALA A 12 8.15 -2.08 -34.41
CA ALA A 12 7.99 -1.32 -33.18
C ALA A 12 6.49 -1.03 -33.02
N ILE A 13 5.86 -1.63 -32.03
CA ILE A 13 4.50 -1.25 -31.64
C ILE A 13 4.62 0.22 -31.23
N ALA A 14 4.13 1.12 -32.08
CA ALA A 14 4.13 2.53 -31.80
C ALA A 14 3.24 2.71 -30.56
N ASN A 15 3.83 3.21 -29.44
CA ASN A 15 2.99 3.57 -28.31
C ASN A 15 1.93 4.57 -28.78
N PRO A 16 0.67 4.37 -28.38
CA PRO A 16 -0.36 5.33 -28.70
C PRO A 16 0.08 6.72 -28.24
N PRO A 17 -0.17 7.77 -29.01
CA PRO A 17 0.13 9.12 -28.58
C PRO A 17 -0.51 9.34 -27.21
N VAL A 18 0.26 9.90 -26.26
CA VAL A 18 -0.26 10.24 -24.93
C VAL A 18 -1.42 11.20 -25.13
N GLN A 19 -2.63 10.67 -25.13
CA GLN A 19 -3.83 11.50 -25.22
C GLN A 19 -3.98 12.23 -23.89
N PRO A 20 -4.40 13.51 -23.92
CA PRO A 20 -4.73 14.21 -22.69
C PRO A 20 -5.84 13.41 -21.98
N LEU A 21 -5.63 13.14 -20.70
CA LEU A 21 -6.61 12.43 -19.88
C LEU A 21 -7.95 13.18 -19.93
N ALA A 22 -9.04 12.44 -20.08
CA ALA A 22 -10.37 13.04 -20.03
C ALA A 22 -10.59 13.74 -18.68
N SER A 23 -11.34 14.83 -18.64
CA SER A 23 -11.53 15.67 -17.46
C SER A 23 -12.06 14.91 -16.23
N ASN A 24 -12.85 13.85 -16.44
CA ASN A 24 -13.35 12.99 -15.39
C ASN A 24 -12.26 12.08 -14.75
N LEU A 25 -11.15 11.81 -15.49
CA LEU A 25 -9.99 11.08 -14.96
C LEU A 25 -9.10 11.96 -14.09
N LEU A 26 -9.23 13.27 -14.22
CA LEU A 26 -8.51 14.26 -13.43
C LEU A 26 -9.16 14.49 -12.07
N SER A 27 -10.34 13.90 -11.82
CA SER A 27 -11.06 14.06 -10.55
C SER A 27 -10.22 13.55 -9.40
N SER A 28 -9.98 14.43 -8.45
CA SER A 28 -9.35 14.15 -7.17
C SER A 28 -10.37 13.99 -6.05
N ASP A 29 -11.64 13.69 -6.39
CA ASP A 29 -12.68 13.46 -5.40
C ASP A 29 -12.33 12.26 -4.55
N VAL A 30 -12.36 12.44 -3.23
CA VAL A 30 -12.04 11.40 -2.27
C VAL A 30 -13.22 10.46 -2.11
N VAL A 31 -13.04 9.17 -2.40
CA VAL A 31 -14.09 8.15 -2.30
C VAL A 31 -13.94 7.26 -1.07
N ARG A 32 -12.73 7.18 -0.50
CA ARG A 32 -12.45 6.43 0.75
C ARG A 32 -11.48 7.20 1.62
N ILE A 33 -11.72 7.13 2.93
CA ILE A 33 -10.91 7.79 3.96
C ILE A 33 -10.61 6.77 5.06
N SER A 34 -9.35 6.70 5.51
CA SER A 34 -8.96 5.85 6.63
C SER A 34 -9.73 6.16 7.91
N ALA A 35 -9.97 5.13 8.72
CA ALA A 35 -10.69 5.18 10.00
C ALA A 35 -12.14 5.70 9.95
N THR A 36 -12.73 5.87 8.77
CA THR A 36 -14.13 6.27 8.59
C THR A 36 -14.95 5.12 7.99
N ARG A 37 -16.30 5.27 8.04
CA ARG A 37 -17.18 4.36 7.31
C ARG A 37 -17.16 4.76 5.83
N ASN A 38 -16.60 3.90 5.00
CA ASN A 38 -16.48 4.13 3.57
C ASN A 38 -17.70 3.62 2.80
N VAL A 39 -17.92 4.21 1.62
CA VAL A 39 -18.89 3.69 0.65
C VAL A 39 -18.46 2.29 0.23
N PRO A 40 -19.37 1.30 0.23
CA PRO A 40 -19.10 -0.05 -0.27
C PRO A 40 -18.55 -0.03 -1.71
N GLU A 41 -17.73 -1.02 -2.05
CA GLU A 41 -17.09 -1.10 -3.37
C GLU A 41 -18.07 -1.09 -4.54
N PRO A 42 -19.20 -1.82 -4.52
CA PRO A 42 -20.17 -1.82 -5.62
C PRO A 42 -20.80 -0.44 -5.88
N ASP A 43 -20.87 0.41 -4.87
CA ASP A 43 -21.50 1.74 -4.95
C ASP A 43 -20.49 2.85 -5.28
N ARG A 44 -19.19 2.50 -5.40
CA ARG A 44 -18.15 3.46 -5.76
C ARG A 44 -18.04 3.59 -7.27
N GLN A 45 -18.22 4.80 -7.78
CA GLN A 45 -17.93 5.11 -9.17
C GLN A 45 -16.48 5.58 -9.30
N LEU A 46 -15.62 4.70 -9.80
CA LEU A 46 -14.23 5.01 -10.07
C LEU A 46 -14.01 5.18 -11.56
N THR A 47 -13.47 6.34 -11.94
CA THR A 47 -12.92 6.55 -13.28
C THR A 47 -11.43 6.23 -13.20
N ARG A 48 -11.10 4.96 -13.42
CA ARG A 48 -9.81 4.38 -13.06
C ARG A 48 -8.70 4.80 -14.02
N VAL A 49 -7.58 5.26 -13.46
CA VAL A 49 -6.29 5.37 -14.16
C VAL A 49 -5.40 4.20 -13.78
N ALA A 50 -4.45 3.86 -14.62
CA ALA A 50 -3.43 2.88 -14.29
C ALA A 50 -2.08 3.21 -14.94
N LYS A 51 -1.04 2.66 -14.33
CA LYS A 51 0.31 2.63 -14.84
C LYS A 51 0.64 1.18 -15.21
N LEU A 52 0.97 0.95 -16.46
CA LEU A 52 1.47 -0.33 -16.94
C LEU A 52 2.99 -0.31 -17.00
N ILE A 53 3.62 -1.35 -16.51
CA ILE A 53 5.07 -1.56 -16.53
C ILE A 53 5.36 -2.84 -17.30
N ASP A 54 5.88 -2.70 -18.50
CA ASP A 54 6.32 -3.82 -19.33
C ASP A 54 7.77 -4.13 -19.00
N VAL A 55 8.01 -5.20 -18.23
CA VAL A 55 9.36 -5.57 -17.81
C VAL A 55 10.25 -5.98 -19.01
N SER A 56 9.63 -6.43 -20.11
CA SER A 56 10.34 -6.84 -21.32
C SER A 56 11.01 -5.68 -22.06
N LYS A 57 10.54 -4.45 -21.83
CA LYS A 57 11.12 -3.22 -22.39
C LYS A 57 12.08 -2.53 -21.43
N CYS A 58 12.13 -2.97 -20.17
CA CYS A 58 12.92 -2.32 -19.14
C CYS A 58 14.41 -2.63 -19.31
N ILE A 59 15.26 -1.60 -19.33
CA ILE A 59 16.72 -1.70 -19.42
C ILE A 59 17.43 -1.39 -18.10
N GLY A 60 16.71 -1.26 -16.99
CA GLY A 60 17.30 -0.98 -15.68
C GLY A 60 18.00 0.36 -15.53
N CYS A 61 17.74 1.34 -16.39
CA CYS A 61 18.46 2.63 -16.43
C CYS A 61 18.22 3.55 -15.21
N LYS A 62 17.26 3.22 -14.31
CA LYS A 62 16.90 3.97 -13.09
C LYS A 62 16.37 5.40 -13.32
N ALA A 63 16.14 5.84 -14.56
CA ALA A 63 15.58 7.17 -14.84
C ALA A 63 14.25 7.41 -14.10
N CYS A 64 13.43 6.36 -13.91
CA CYS A 64 12.19 6.43 -13.14
C CYS A 64 12.42 6.68 -11.63
N GLN A 65 13.52 6.19 -11.05
CA GLN A 65 13.91 6.50 -9.67
C GLN A 65 14.31 7.96 -9.54
N THR A 66 15.22 8.42 -10.39
CA THR A 66 15.69 9.81 -10.39
C THR A 66 14.54 10.79 -10.58
N ALA A 67 13.66 10.53 -11.56
CA ALA A 67 12.49 11.39 -11.80
C ALA A 67 11.49 11.39 -10.64
N CYS A 68 11.40 10.29 -9.87
CA CYS A 68 10.56 10.22 -8.68
C CYS A 68 11.16 11.06 -7.54
N VAL A 69 12.45 10.95 -7.32
CA VAL A 69 13.20 11.71 -6.31
C VAL A 69 13.10 13.21 -6.61
N GLU A 70 13.39 13.61 -7.85
CA GLU A 70 13.34 15.00 -8.28
C GLU A 70 11.95 15.61 -8.15
N TRP A 71 10.91 14.89 -8.59
CA TRP A 71 9.54 15.41 -8.54
C TRP A 71 8.99 15.56 -7.13
N ASN A 72 9.30 14.60 -6.24
CA ASN A 72 8.79 14.59 -4.88
C ASN A 72 9.68 15.32 -3.90
N ASP A 73 10.76 15.95 -4.37
CA ASP A 73 11.75 16.67 -3.54
C ASP A 73 12.23 15.81 -2.35
N THR A 74 12.60 14.56 -2.66
CA THR A 74 13.09 13.61 -1.66
C THR A 74 14.61 13.51 -1.71
N HIS A 75 15.22 13.18 -0.56
CA HIS A 75 16.67 13.13 -0.42
C HIS A 75 17.10 11.76 0.14
N PRO A 76 17.04 10.70 -0.70
CA PRO A 76 17.42 9.38 -0.23
C PRO A 76 18.91 9.32 0.10
N GLU A 77 19.22 8.73 1.24
CA GLU A 77 20.60 8.35 1.55
C GLU A 77 21.00 7.18 0.65
N LEU A 78 22.08 7.34 -0.09
CA LEU A 78 22.69 6.28 -0.87
C LEU A 78 23.70 5.56 0.01
N GLU A 79 23.63 4.23 -0.03
CA GLU A 79 24.52 3.36 0.71
C GLU A 79 25.81 3.08 -0.07
N GLU A 80 26.82 2.56 0.61
CA GLU A 80 28.03 2.08 -0.07
C GLU A 80 27.66 0.93 -1.00
N ASN A 81 28.22 0.92 -2.20
CA ASN A 81 27.98 -0.15 -3.16
C ASN A 81 28.70 -1.43 -2.72
N VAL A 82 27.92 -2.46 -2.38
CA VAL A 82 28.39 -3.77 -1.94
C VAL A 82 28.32 -4.83 -3.04
N GLY A 83 28.22 -4.41 -4.29
CA GLY A 83 28.19 -5.33 -5.45
C GLY A 83 26.79 -5.71 -5.91
N VAL A 84 25.74 -5.05 -5.40
CA VAL A 84 24.37 -5.20 -5.90
C VAL A 84 23.95 -3.99 -6.74
N TYR A 85 22.93 -4.18 -7.57
CA TYR A 85 22.47 -3.11 -8.48
C TYR A 85 21.50 -2.14 -7.79
N GLU A 86 20.85 -2.55 -6.70
CA GLU A 86 19.94 -1.72 -5.89
C GLU A 86 20.75 -0.75 -5.03
N ASN A 87 20.37 0.53 -5.04
CA ASN A 87 20.88 1.53 -4.11
C ASN A 87 19.83 2.65 -3.96
N PRO A 88 19.27 2.84 -2.77
CA PRO A 88 19.46 2.03 -1.55
C PRO A 88 19.00 0.57 -1.73
N HIS A 89 19.34 -0.31 -0.79
CA HIS A 89 19.00 -1.75 -0.90
C HIS A 89 17.50 -2.04 -0.79
N ASP A 90 16.74 -1.13 -0.19
CA ASP A 90 15.28 -1.26 -0.07
C ASP A 90 14.59 0.09 -0.25
N LEU A 91 13.25 0.06 -0.36
CA LEU A 91 12.41 1.25 -0.31
C LEU A 91 12.64 1.99 1.01
N THR A 92 12.67 3.31 0.95
CA THR A 92 12.82 4.15 2.14
C THR A 92 11.75 5.24 2.15
N PRO A 93 11.58 5.99 3.25
CA PRO A 93 10.68 7.14 3.26
C PRO A 93 11.06 8.24 2.27
N GLU A 94 12.28 8.19 1.74
CA GLU A 94 12.80 9.14 0.76
C GLU A 94 13.05 8.50 -0.63
N MET A 95 12.88 7.16 -0.75
CA MET A 95 12.95 6.43 -2.02
C MET A 95 11.63 5.68 -2.25
N PHE A 96 10.67 6.29 -2.94
CA PHE A 96 9.33 5.76 -3.14
C PHE A 96 9.24 4.67 -4.21
N THR A 97 10.28 4.52 -4.99
CA THR A 97 10.36 3.53 -6.07
C THR A 97 11.80 3.08 -6.26
N LEU A 98 11.98 1.80 -6.47
CA LEU A 98 13.28 1.17 -6.59
C LEU A 98 13.29 0.21 -7.77
N MET A 99 14.40 0.15 -8.51
CA MET A 99 14.60 -0.88 -9.53
C MET A 99 15.20 -2.11 -8.86
N ARG A 100 14.48 -3.23 -8.95
CA ARG A 100 14.90 -4.56 -8.48
C ARG A 100 15.47 -5.35 -9.64
N PHE A 101 16.51 -6.10 -9.36
CA PHE A 101 17.21 -6.95 -10.33
C PHE A 101 17.23 -8.37 -9.79
N SER A 102 16.80 -9.31 -10.61
CA SER A 102 16.88 -10.75 -10.31
C SER A 102 17.53 -11.46 -11.48
N GLU A 103 18.36 -12.43 -11.17
CA GLU A 103 18.96 -13.33 -12.15
C GLU A 103 18.21 -14.67 -12.09
N TYR A 104 17.76 -15.14 -13.23
CA TYR A 104 17.03 -16.40 -13.36
C TYR A 104 17.67 -17.26 -14.42
N GLU A 105 18.14 -18.43 -14.02
CA GLU A 105 18.62 -19.44 -14.94
C GLU A 105 17.40 -20.28 -15.41
N ASN A 106 17.06 -20.15 -16.69
CA ASN A 106 15.94 -20.86 -17.26
C ASN A 106 16.25 -22.37 -17.32
N PRO A 107 15.51 -23.23 -16.60
CA PRO A 107 15.82 -24.65 -16.50
C PRO A 107 15.64 -25.44 -17.80
N VAL A 108 14.98 -24.84 -18.80
CA VAL A 108 14.75 -25.48 -20.11
C VAL A 108 15.82 -25.12 -21.10
N THR A 109 16.24 -23.83 -21.16
CA THR A 109 17.21 -23.33 -22.13
C THR A 109 18.62 -23.24 -21.58
N ASN A 110 18.81 -23.26 -20.24
CA ASN A 110 20.02 -22.92 -19.50
C ASN A 110 20.54 -21.51 -19.78
N ASP A 111 19.68 -20.62 -20.29
CA ASP A 111 20.03 -19.23 -20.49
C ASP A 111 19.83 -18.45 -19.19
N LEU A 112 20.71 -17.47 -18.96
CA LEU A 112 20.57 -16.53 -17.85
C LEU A 112 19.68 -15.37 -18.29
N GLU A 113 18.57 -15.19 -17.60
CA GLU A 113 17.65 -14.07 -17.82
C GLU A 113 17.79 -13.02 -16.71
N TRP A 114 17.84 -11.76 -17.10
CA TRP A 114 17.76 -10.63 -16.17
C TRP A 114 16.32 -10.14 -16.07
N LEU A 115 15.74 -10.35 -14.89
CA LEU A 115 14.39 -9.93 -14.60
C LEU A 115 14.43 -8.61 -13.82
N ILE A 116 14.03 -7.53 -14.48
CA ILE A 116 14.15 -6.18 -13.94
C ILE A 116 12.75 -5.65 -13.65
N ARG A 117 12.47 -5.37 -12.37
CA ARG A 117 11.17 -4.86 -11.92
C ARG A 117 11.30 -3.51 -11.24
N LYS A 118 10.41 -2.58 -11.58
CA LYS A 118 10.25 -1.33 -10.85
C LYS A 118 9.38 -1.57 -9.63
N ASP A 119 9.98 -1.60 -8.45
CA ASP A 119 9.28 -1.75 -7.19
C ASP A 119 8.68 -0.44 -6.69
N GLY A 120 7.52 -0.51 -6.03
CA GLY A 120 6.79 0.62 -5.48
C GLY A 120 5.32 0.30 -5.23
N CYS A 121 4.54 1.28 -4.81
CA CYS A 121 3.13 1.08 -4.49
C CYS A 121 2.32 0.60 -5.71
N MET A 122 1.49 -0.42 -5.48
CA MET A 122 0.60 -1.00 -6.48
C MET A 122 -0.73 -0.24 -6.61
N HIS A 123 -1.04 0.67 -5.67
CA HIS A 123 -2.31 1.39 -5.63
C HIS A 123 -3.52 0.46 -5.80
N CYS A 124 -3.68 -0.43 -4.82
CA CYS A 124 -4.74 -1.44 -4.82
C CYS A 124 -6.13 -0.83 -4.97
N GLU A 125 -7.02 -1.51 -5.68
CA GLU A 125 -8.44 -1.15 -5.74
C GLU A 125 -9.08 -1.26 -4.35
N ASP A 126 -8.71 -2.30 -3.60
CA ASP A 126 -9.07 -2.47 -2.19
C ASP A 126 -7.81 -2.36 -1.31
N PRO A 127 -7.44 -1.13 -0.86
CA PRO A 127 -6.17 -0.90 -0.22
C PRO A 127 -6.15 -1.36 1.24
N GLY A 128 -5.41 -2.43 1.54
CA GLY A 128 -5.23 -2.95 2.90
C GLY A 128 -4.58 -1.92 3.85
N CYS A 129 -3.67 -1.09 3.34
CA CYS A 129 -3.06 -0.01 4.12
C CYS A 129 -4.09 1.03 4.61
N LEU A 130 -5.09 1.38 3.79
CA LEU A 130 -6.18 2.26 4.17
C LEU A 130 -7.09 1.62 5.22
N LYS A 131 -7.42 0.33 5.02
CA LYS A 131 -8.21 -0.44 6.00
C LYS A 131 -7.51 -0.54 7.35
N ALA A 132 -6.21 -0.77 7.36
CA ALA A 132 -5.42 -0.92 8.59
C ALA A 132 -5.23 0.40 9.34
N CYS A 133 -5.27 1.55 8.67
CA CYS A 133 -4.94 2.85 9.25
C CYS A 133 -5.98 3.29 10.30
N PRO A 134 -5.58 3.59 11.56
CA PRO A 134 -6.47 4.09 12.60
C PRO A 134 -6.67 5.60 12.57
N ALA A 135 -5.80 6.35 11.88
CA ALA A 135 -5.83 7.80 11.86
C ALA A 135 -6.81 8.30 10.77
N PRO A 136 -7.82 9.10 11.14
CA PRO A 136 -8.79 9.62 10.19
C PRO A 136 -8.12 10.52 9.13
N GLY A 137 -8.36 10.23 7.84
CA GLY A 137 -7.86 11.04 6.75
C GLY A 137 -6.35 10.96 6.49
N ALA A 138 -5.61 10.09 7.18
CA ALA A 138 -4.18 9.90 6.92
C ALA A 138 -3.92 9.12 5.62
N ILE A 139 -4.87 8.30 5.19
CA ILE A 139 -4.83 7.61 3.90
C ILE A 139 -6.16 7.84 3.22
N VAL A 140 -6.11 8.25 1.97
CA VAL A 140 -7.28 8.51 1.13
C VAL A 140 -7.18 7.72 -0.17
N GLN A 141 -8.33 7.40 -0.76
CA GLN A 141 -8.42 6.88 -2.11
C GLN A 141 -9.26 7.85 -2.93
N TYR A 142 -8.72 8.29 -4.05
CA TYR A 142 -9.40 9.17 -4.98
C TYR A 142 -10.30 8.39 -5.96
N SER A 143 -11.23 9.08 -6.59
CA SER A 143 -12.16 8.51 -7.59
C SER A 143 -11.46 7.92 -8.82
N ASN A 144 -10.24 8.32 -9.10
CA ASN A 144 -9.41 7.74 -10.15
C ASN A 144 -8.62 6.48 -9.70
N GLY A 145 -8.82 6.01 -8.46
CA GLY A 145 -8.20 4.81 -7.89
C GLY A 145 -6.86 5.04 -7.20
N ILE A 146 -6.30 6.24 -7.29
CA ILE A 146 -5.04 6.54 -6.62
C ILE A 146 -5.22 6.50 -5.09
N VAL A 147 -4.34 5.79 -4.42
CA VAL A 147 -4.27 5.76 -2.95
C VAL A 147 -3.15 6.68 -2.50
N ASP A 148 -3.48 7.69 -1.69
CA ASP A 148 -2.53 8.70 -1.25
C ASP A 148 -2.40 8.77 0.27
N PHE A 149 -1.26 9.27 0.74
CA PHE A 149 -0.92 9.42 2.16
C PHE A 149 -0.83 10.90 2.49
N ILE A 150 -1.65 11.32 3.44
CA ILE A 150 -1.73 12.70 3.92
C ILE A 150 -0.90 12.81 5.20
N SER A 151 0.31 13.35 5.06
CA SER A 151 1.30 13.39 6.14
C SER A 151 0.82 14.13 7.38
N GLU A 152 0.05 15.21 7.20
CA GLU A 152 -0.49 16.06 8.28
C GLU A 152 -1.44 15.29 9.22
N ASN A 153 -2.09 14.24 8.71
CA ASN A 153 -3.00 13.41 9.47
C ASN A 153 -2.34 12.11 9.97
N CYS A 154 -1.09 11.84 9.57
CA CYS A 154 -0.41 10.61 9.90
C CYS A 154 0.15 10.68 11.32
N ILE A 155 -0.06 9.61 12.11
CA ILE A 155 0.45 9.48 13.49
C ILE A 155 1.68 8.56 13.60
N GLY A 156 2.24 8.09 12.48
CA GLY A 156 3.45 7.27 12.46
C GLY A 156 3.33 5.86 13.06
N CYS A 157 2.12 5.33 13.26
CA CYS A 157 1.88 4.10 14.00
C CYS A 157 2.31 2.80 13.29
N GLY A 158 2.56 2.82 11.97
CA GLY A 158 3.04 1.66 11.20
C GLY A 158 2.00 0.63 10.76
N TYR A 159 0.73 0.75 11.14
CA TYR A 159 -0.28 -0.24 10.74
C TYR A 159 -0.47 -0.35 9.22
N CYS A 160 -0.17 0.68 8.46
CA CYS A 160 -0.20 0.64 7.00
C CYS A 160 0.89 -0.27 6.41
N VAL A 161 2.01 -0.43 7.10
CA VAL A 161 3.08 -1.39 6.71
C VAL A 161 2.54 -2.82 6.84
N THR A 162 2.02 -3.17 8.03
CA THR A 162 1.45 -4.50 8.29
C THR A 162 0.22 -4.79 7.42
N GLY A 163 -0.55 -3.76 7.06
CA GLY A 163 -1.74 -3.89 6.21
C GLY A 163 -1.44 -4.00 4.71
N CYS A 164 -0.18 -3.81 4.29
CA CYS A 164 0.20 -3.86 2.89
C CYS A 164 0.73 -5.25 2.49
N PRO A 165 0.06 -6.00 1.61
CA PRO A 165 0.52 -7.32 1.21
C PRO A 165 1.78 -7.27 0.30
N PHE A 166 2.19 -6.07 -0.13
CA PHE A 166 3.38 -5.84 -0.96
C PHE A 166 4.55 -5.24 -0.16
N ASP A 167 4.41 -5.05 1.15
CA ASP A 167 5.41 -4.43 2.03
C ASP A 167 5.98 -3.10 1.50
N ILE A 168 5.11 -2.16 1.08
CA ILE A 168 5.56 -0.93 0.43
C ILE A 168 5.72 0.28 1.39
N PRO A 169 4.76 0.61 2.28
CA PRO A 169 4.89 1.82 3.10
C PRO A 169 6.14 1.79 3.98
N ARG A 170 6.83 2.92 4.06
CA ARG A 170 7.99 3.09 4.95
C ARG A 170 7.77 4.26 5.89
N ILE A 171 8.20 4.12 7.14
CA ILE A 171 8.02 5.15 8.17
C ILE A 171 9.29 5.98 8.28
N SER A 172 9.16 7.29 8.14
CA SER A 172 10.21 8.22 8.46
C SER A 172 10.40 8.28 9.99
N ARG A 173 11.59 7.92 10.44
CA ARG A 173 11.93 7.97 11.87
C ARG A 173 12.09 9.40 12.39
N THR A 174 12.42 10.34 11.51
CA THR A 174 12.61 11.75 11.83
C THR A 174 11.30 12.53 11.80
N ALA A 175 10.50 12.34 10.74
CA ALA A 175 9.22 13.03 10.57
C ALA A 175 8.03 12.31 11.25
N HIS A 176 8.21 11.05 11.71
CA HIS A 176 7.17 10.23 12.32
C HIS A 176 5.92 10.07 11.45
N VAL A 177 6.09 10.00 10.13
CA VAL A 177 5.03 9.80 9.14
C VAL A 177 5.38 8.66 8.21
N SER A 178 4.35 8.01 7.68
CA SER A 178 4.52 6.98 6.66
C SER A 178 4.50 7.60 5.27
N LYS A 179 5.42 7.16 4.41
CA LYS A 179 5.54 7.61 3.03
C LYS A 179 5.54 6.43 2.05
N LYS A 180 5.12 6.68 0.83
CA LYS A 180 5.15 5.75 -0.30
C LYS A 180 4.92 6.50 -1.62
N CYS A 181 5.00 5.80 -2.75
CA CYS A 181 4.60 6.35 -4.05
C CYS A 181 3.16 6.88 -4.02
N THR A 182 2.95 8.12 -4.49
CA THR A 182 1.64 8.81 -4.59
C THR A 182 0.98 8.65 -5.96
N LEU A 183 1.61 7.91 -6.89
CA LEU A 183 1.29 7.89 -8.33
C LEU A 183 1.30 9.31 -8.95
N CYS A 184 1.99 10.25 -8.31
CA CYS A 184 2.01 11.66 -8.66
C CYS A 184 0.58 12.23 -8.80
N SER A 185 -0.25 12.07 -7.77
CA SER A 185 -1.65 12.51 -7.72
C SER A 185 -1.81 13.98 -8.10
N ASP A 186 -0.85 14.82 -7.70
CA ASP A 186 -0.73 16.23 -8.04
C ASP A 186 -0.56 16.47 -9.55
N ARG A 187 0.30 15.69 -10.23
CA ARG A 187 0.48 15.74 -11.69
C ARG A 187 -0.74 15.24 -12.42
N VAL A 188 -1.29 14.12 -11.96
CA VAL A 188 -2.49 13.52 -12.57
C VAL A 188 -3.67 14.48 -12.48
N ALA A 189 -3.86 15.17 -11.37
CA ALA A 189 -4.93 16.16 -11.17
C ALA A 189 -4.89 17.32 -12.18
N VAL A 190 -3.73 17.62 -12.78
CA VAL A 190 -3.57 18.65 -13.81
C VAL A 190 -3.34 18.06 -15.22
N GLY A 191 -3.69 16.80 -15.43
CA GLY A 191 -3.62 16.13 -16.74
C GLY A 191 -2.23 15.68 -17.17
N GLN A 192 -1.27 15.63 -16.25
CA GLN A 192 0.08 15.13 -16.51
C GLN A 192 0.23 13.70 -16.05
N GLY A 193 0.93 12.87 -16.83
CA GLY A 193 1.29 11.53 -16.38
C GLY A 193 2.35 11.56 -15.26
N PRO A 194 2.48 10.46 -14.49
CA PRO A 194 3.49 10.31 -13.44
C PRO A 194 4.90 10.60 -13.95
N ALA A 195 5.74 11.22 -13.10
CA ALA A 195 7.11 11.59 -13.47
C ALA A 195 7.93 10.40 -13.99
N CYS A 196 7.79 9.22 -13.36
CA CYS A 196 8.46 8.00 -13.77
C CYS A 196 8.04 7.50 -15.17
N ALA A 197 6.78 7.66 -15.55
CA ALA A 197 6.31 7.31 -16.89
C ALA A 197 6.87 8.28 -17.93
N LYS A 198 6.85 9.59 -17.64
CA LYS A 198 7.41 10.62 -18.52
C LYS A 198 8.90 10.44 -18.77
N ALA A 199 9.65 10.01 -17.76
CA ALA A 199 11.10 9.88 -17.81
C ALA A 199 11.59 8.54 -18.43
N CYS A 200 10.70 7.57 -18.67
CA CYS A 200 11.10 6.25 -19.15
C CYS A 200 11.52 6.29 -20.63
N PRO A 201 12.83 6.09 -20.96
CA PRO A 201 13.33 6.24 -22.32
C PRO A 201 12.85 5.13 -23.27
N THR A 202 12.60 3.93 -22.73
CA THR A 202 12.14 2.77 -23.51
C THR A 202 10.61 2.66 -23.54
N GLN A 203 9.92 3.58 -22.84
CA GLN A 203 8.48 3.51 -22.64
C GLN A 203 8.01 2.16 -22.06
N ALA A 204 8.87 1.55 -21.26
CA ALA A 204 8.49 0.41 -20.44
C ALA A 204 7.42 0.77 -19.40
N ILE A 205 7.33 2.06 -19.03
CA ILE A 205 6.31 2.58 -18.12
C ILE A 205 5.37 3.47 -18.92
N THR A 206 4.11 3.06 -19.04
CA THR A 206 3.02 3.80 -19.67
C THR A 206 1.96 4.18 -18.65
N PHE A 207 1.12 5.17 -18.96
CA PHE A 207 0.07 5.64 -18.06
C PHE A 207 -1.14 6.11 -18.88
N GLY A 208 -2.32 5.74 -18.42
CA GLY A 208 -3.59 6.08 -19.08
C GLY A 208 -4.79 5.62 -18.27
N THR A 209 -5.93 5.41 -18.93
CA THR A 209 -7.07 4.74 -18.31
C THR A 209 -6.70 3.28 -17.98
N LYS A 210 -7.31 2.68 -16.96
CA LYS A 210 -7.04 1.28 -16.64
C LYS A 210 -7.40 0.38 -17.83
N ASP A 211 -8.51 0.66 -18.50
CA ASP A 211 -8.98 -0.15 -19.62
C ASP A 211 -8.01 -0.07 -20.82
N ASP A 212 -7.50 1.12 -21.15
CA ASP A 212 -6.48 1.27 -22.20
C ASP A 212 -5.18 0.55 -21.84
N MET A 213 -4.79 0.59 -20.56
CA MET A 213 -3.57 -0.06 -20.09
C MET A 213 -3.70 -1.60 -20.08
N VAL A 214 -4.89 -2.12 -19.82
CA VAL A 214 -5.18 -3.55 -19.94
C VAL A 214 -5.13 -3.98 -21.40
N ALA A 215 -5.79 -3.24 -22.30
CA ALA A 215 -5.75 -3.54 -23.74
C ALA A 215 -4.31 -3.52 -24.31
N LEU A 216 -3.51 -2.52 -23.90
CA LEU A 216 -2.09 -2.45 -24.27
C LEU A 216 -1.28 -3.63 -23.72
N ALA A 217 -1.61 -4.09 -22.50
CA ALA A 217 -0.96 -5.26 -21.89
C ALA A 217 -1.31 -6.54 -22.65
N GLU A 218 -2.57 -6.74 -23.04
CA GLU A 218 -3.02 -7.90 -23.83
C GLU A 218 -2.30 -7.98 -25.17
N GLU A 219 -2.24 -6.86 -25.92
CA GLU A 219 -1.49 -6.78 -27.19
C GLU A 219 -0.01 -7.14 -26.98
N ARG A 220 0.57 -6.66 -25.87
CA ARG A 220 1.97 -6.92 -25.57
C ARG A 220 2.24 -8.38 -25.18
N ILE A 221 1.31 -9.01 -24.46
CA ILE A 221 1.37 -10.42 -24.08
C ILE A 221 1.32 -11.30 -25.32
N GLU A 222 0.43 -11.01 -26.26
CA GLU A 222 0.35 -11.74 -27.53
C GLU A 222 1.66 -11.67 -28.33
N ASP A 223 2.32 -10.48 -28.39
CA ASP A 223 3.63 -10.33 -29.04
C ASP A 223 4.70 -11.17 -28.32
N LEU A 224 4.75 -11.15 -26.99
CA LEU A 224 5.70 -11.93 -26.21
C LEU A 224 5.51 -13.44 -26.40
N GLN A 225 4.27 -13.91 -26.36
CA GLN A 225 3.95 -15.32 -26.59
C GLN A 225 4.32 -15.75 -28.01
N SER A 226 4.11 -14.90 -29.02
CA SER A 226 4.53 -15.17 -30.39
C SER A 226 6.07 -15.29 -30.54
N ARG A 227 6.81 -14.75 -29.59
CA ARG A 227 8.29 -14.80 -29.52
C ARG A 227 8.83 -15.91 -28.64
N GLY A 228 7.95 -16.77 -28.10
CA GLY A 228 8.31 -17.95 -27.31
C GLY A 228 8.28 -17.78 -25.80
N TYR A 229 7.73 -16.66 -25.28
CA TYR A 229 7.47 -16.48 -23.86
C TYR A 229 6.05 -16.95 -23.51
N ASP A 230 5.85 -18.27 -23.55
CA ASP A 230 4.52 -18.90 -23.42
C ASP A 230 3.80 -18.53 -22.12
N ASN A 231 4.55 -18.25 -21.03
CA ASN A 231 4.04 -17.86 -19.73
C ASN A 231 3.93 -16.33 -19.55
N ALA A 232 4.08 -15.55 -20.63
CA ALA A 232 3.90 -14.12 -20.53
C ALA A 232 2.45 -13.78 -20.16
N GLY A 233 2.28 -12.83 -19.24
CA GLY A 233 0.96 -12.49 -18.75
C GLY A 233 0.92 -11.15 -18.00
N LEU A 234 -0.31 -10.73 -17.68
CA LEU A 234 -0.58 -9.54 -16.89
C LEU A 234 -0.65 -9.88 -15.40
N TYR A 235 0.15 -9.17 -14.61
CA TYR A 235 0.04 -9.19 -13.16
C TYR A 235 -0.84 -8.04 -12.68
N ASP A 236 -2.08 -8.35 -12.36
CA ASP A 236 -3.11 -7.49 -11.74
C ASP A 236 -3.87 -8.30 -10.67
N PRO A 237 -3.28 -8.50 -9.48
CA PRO A 237 -3.74 -9.49 -8.50
C PRO A 237 -5.11 -9.15 -7.93
N GLN A 238 -6.02 -10.12 -7.98
CA GLN A 238 -7.41 -9.95 -7.59
C GLN A 238 -7.64 -10.05 -6.07
N GLY A 239 -6.71 -10.61 -5.29
CA GLY A 239 -6.82 -10.68 -3.83
C GLY A 239 -6.81 -9.32 -3.11
N VAL A 240 -6.53 -8.23 -3.85
CA VAL A 240 -6.66 -6.84 -3.44
C VAL A 240 -7.61 -6.04 -4.34
N GLY A 241 -8.51 -6.73 -5.06
CA GLY A 241 -9.48 -6.15 -6.00
C GLY A 241 -8.87 -5.68 -7.33
N GLY A 242 -7.65 -6.08 -7.63
CA GLY A 242 -6.83 -5.53 -8.70
C GLY A 242 -6.00 -4.33 -8.26
N THR A 243 -5.19 -3.80 -9.17
CA THR A 243 -4.23 -2.73 -8.87
C THR A 243 -4.23 -1.65 -9.95
N HIS A 244 -3.80 -0.44 -9.59
CA HIS A 244 -3.60 0.69 -10.52
C HIS A 244 -2.14 0.81 -10.99
N VAL A 245 -1.29 -0.14 -10.60
CA VAL A 245 0.04 -0.38 -11.16
C VAL A 245 0.11 -1.86 -11.51
N MET A 246 0.27 -2.14 -12.79
CA MET A 246 0.23 -3.49 -13.35
C MET A 246 1.55 -3.81 -14.04
N TYR A 247 1.87 -5.09 -14.15
CA TYR A 247 3.07 -5.52 -14.87
C TYR A 247 2.73 -6.49 -16.00
N VAL A 248 3.37 -6.32 -17.15
CA VAL A 248 3.54 -7.38 -18.13
C VAL A 248 4.81 -8.12 -17.79
N LEU A 249 4.68 -9.40 -17.45
CA LEU A 249 5.79 -10.28 -17.04
C LEU A 249 6.05 -11.35 -18.10
N HIS A 250 7.31 -11.79 -18.28
CA HIS A 250 7.66 -12.95 -19.10
C HIS A 250 7.20 -14.26 -18.45
N HIS A 251 7.27 -14.32 -17.11
CA HIS A 251 6.95 -15.47 -16.29
C HIS A 251 5.83 -15.06 -15.31
N ALA A 252 4.62 -14.83 -15.81
CA ALA A 252 3.49 -14.39 -15.00
C ALA A 252 2.92 -15.53 -14.12
N ASP A 253 3.26 -16.77 -14.42
CA ASP A 253 2.99 -17.95 -13.61
C ASP A 253 3.90 -18.04 -12.37
N GLN A 254 5.01 -17.31 -12.34
CA GLN A 254 5.99 -17.26 -11.25
C GLN A 254 6.39 -15.82 -10.89
N PRO A 255 5.47 -14.99 -10.39
CA PRO A 255 5.77 -13.58 -10.09
C PRO A 255 6.91 -13.41 -9.08
N SER A 256 7.09 -14.38 -8.19
CA SER A 256 8.14 -14.38 -7.16
C SER A 256 9.57 -14.28 -7.71
N LEU A 257 9.80 -14.67 -8.97
CA LEU A 257 11.08 -14.49 -9.67
C LEU A 257 11.48 -13.00 -9.77
N TYR A 258 10.52 -12.10 -9.77
CA TYR A 258 10.76 -10.65 -9.87
C TYR A 258 11.00 -10.04 -8.49
N ALA A 259 12.10 -10.40 -7.85
CA ALA A 259 12.51 -9.93 -6.52
C ALA A 259 11.40 -10.08 -5.48
N GLY A 260 10.80 -11.28 -5.42
CA GLY A 260 9.79 -11.64 -4.42
C GLY A 260 8.44 -10.94 -4.59
N LEU A 261 8.05 -10.60 -5.83
CA LEU A 261 6.70 -10.10 -6.09
C LEU A 261 5.68 -11.17 -5.64
N PRO A 262 4.72 -10.84 -4.76
CA PRO A 262 3.79 -11.83 -4.21
C PRO A 262 2.95 -12.51 -5.29
N GLU A 263 2.77 -13.83 -5.18
CA GLU A 263 1.94 -14.60 -6.13
C GLU A 263 0.44 -14.37 -5.91
N ASP A 264 0.01 -14.38 -4.64
CA ASP A 264 -1.39 -14.16 -4.26
C ASP A 264 -1.47 -13.13 -3.10
N PRO A 265 -1.23 -11.85 -3.39
CA PRO A 265 -1.33 -10.81 -2.38
C PRO A 265 -2.79 -10.58 -1.98
N HIS A 266 -3.10 -10.74 -0.70
CA HIS A 266 -4.42 -10.49 -0.13
C HIS A 266 -4.32 -9.71 1.19
N ILE A 267 -5.42 -9.05 1.55
CA ILE A 267 -5.48 -8.31 2.81
C ILE A 267 -5.54 -9.33 3.96
N SER A 268 -4.71 -9.11 4.98
CA SER A 268 -4.68 -10.00 6.14
C SER A 268 -6.05 -10.11 6.80
N ASN A 269 -6.50 -11.34 7.08
CA ASN A 269 -7.75 -11.63 7.80
C ASN A 269 -7.80 -10.94 9.17
N VAL A 270 -6.65 -10.66 9.78
CA VAL A 270 -6.55 -9.91 11.04
C VAL A 270 -7.00 -8.46 10.84
N VAL A 271 -6.61 -7.83 9.74
CA VAL A 271 -7.03 -6.45 9.42
C VAL A 271 -8.52 -6.42 9.14
N GLU A 272 -9.03 -7.36 8.35
CA GLU A 272 -10.46 -7.45 8.03
C GLU A 272 -11.32 -7.77 9.26
N GLY A 273 -10.90 -8.74 10.06
CA GLY A 273 -11.61 -9.14 11.28
C GLY A 273 -11.64 -8.03 12.32
N TRP A 274 -10.50 -7.38 12.56
CA TRP A 274 -10.40 -6.30 13.56
C TRP A 274 -11.18 -5.05 13.16
N LYS A 275 -11.16 -4.67 11.90
CA LYS A 275 -11.86 -3.45 11.42
C LYS A 275 -13.36 -3.67 11.14
N GLY A 276 -13.78 -4.91 10.98
CA GLY A 276 -15.18 -5.30 10.73
C GLY A 276 -15.86 -5.86 11.99
N PRO A 277 -16.08 -7.18 12.06
CA PRO A 277 -16.92 -7.81 13.08
C PRO A 277 -16.35 -7.71 14.50
N ALA A 278 -15.03 -7.77 14.67
CA ALA A 278 -14.42 -7.72 16.00
C ALA A 278 -14.59 -6.35 16.66
N LYS A 279 -14.53 -5.26 15.90
CA LYS A 279 -14.78 -3.91 16.41
C LYS A 279 -16.22 -3.75 16.88
N THR A 280 -17.19 -4.20 16.10
CA THR A 280 -18.62 -4.11 16.48
C THR A 280 -18.94 -5.00 17.67
N ALA A 281 -18.41 -6.23 17.72
CA ALA A 281 -18.55 -7.13 18.86
C ALA A 281 -17.90 -6.54 20.13
N GLY A 282 -16.69 -5.99 20.02
CA GLY A 282 -16.00 -5.34 21.14
C GLY A 282 -16.77 -4.14 21.70
N LEU A 283 -17.34 -3.30 20.85
CA LEU A 283 -18.19 -2.18 21.27
C LEU A 283 -19.48 -2.66 21.95
N ALA A 284 -20.10 -3.74 21.45
CA ALA A 284 -21.29 -4.33 22.09
C ALA A 284 -20.97 -4.89 23.48
N VAL A 285 -19.84 -5.60 23.64
CA VAL A 285 -19.37 -6.12 24.93
C VAL A 285 -19.04 -4.98 25.89
N ALA A 286 -18.33 -3.95 25.45
CA ALA A 286 -18.03 -2.79 26.26
C ALA A 286 -19.32 -2.06 26.71
N GLY A 287 -20.28 -1.87 25.80
CA GLY A 287 -21.58 -1.30 26.13
C GLY A 287 -22.37 -2.12 27.16
N ALA A 288 -22.39 -3.44 27.02
CA ALA A 288 -23.01 -4.36 27.97
C ALA A 288 -22.32 -4.30 29.35
N ALA A 289 -20.98 -4.23 29.38
CA ALA A 289 -20.23 -4.10 30.62
C ALA A 289 -20.55 -2.79 31.37
N VAL A 290 -20.59 -1.67 30.63
CA VAL A 290 -21.01 -0.36 31.21
C VAL A 290 -22.44 -0.41 31.73
N ALA A 291 -23.37 -0.94 30.92
CA ALA A 291 -24.77 -1.09 31.36
C ALA A 291 -24.89 -1.99 32.59
N GLY A 292 -24.14 -3.10 32.64
CA GLY A 292 -24.08 -4.00 33.80
C GLY A 292 -23.53 -3.31 35.05
N ALA A 293 -22.46 -2.51 34.91
CA ALA A 293 -21.90 -1.74 36.03
C ALA A 293 -22.86 -0.70 36.57
N VAL A 294 -23.57 0.03 35.68
CA VAL A 294 -24.59 1.00 36.07
C VAL A 294 -25.76 0.29 36.78
N LEU A 295 -26.25 -0.82 36.21
CA LEU A 295 -27.33 -1.59 36.81
C LEU A 295 -26.94 -2.15 38.18
N HIS A 296 -25.70 -2.70 38.28
CA HIS A 296 -25.16 -3.16 39.55
C HIS A 296 -25.10 -2.04 40.59
N GLY A 297 -24.58 -0.86 40.23
CA GLY A 297 -24.55 0.31 41.11
C GLY A 297 -25.93 0.81 41.57
N VAL A 298 -26.95 0.68 40.68
CA VAL A 298 -28.33 1.03 41.01
C VAL A 298 -28.99 0.01 41.98
N ILE A 299 -28.71 -1.30 41.72
CA ILE A 299 -29.32 -2.40 42.52
C ILE A 299 -28.64 -2.54 43.90
N THR A 300 -27.30 -2.47 43.93
CA THR A 300 -26.57 -2.73 45.17
C THR A 300 -26.52 -1.55 46.13
N LYS A 301 -26.98 -0.36 45.70
CA LYS A 301 -26.86 0.92 46.42
C LYS A 301 -25.44 1.11 46.97
N PRO A 302 -24.85 2.29 46.92
CA PRO A 302 -23.54 2.48 47.54
C PRO A 302 -23.64 2.00 48.98
N ASN A 303 -22.69 1.13 49.40
CA ASN A 303 -22.53 0.71 50.79
C ASN A 303 -22.37 2.01 51.58
N ARG A 304 -23.48 2.52 52.11
CA ARG A 304 -23.44 3.57 53.11
C ARG A 304 -22.98 2.85 54.37
N VAL A 305 -21.77 3.12 54.78
CA VAL A 305 -21.29 2.82 56.11
C VAL A 305 -22.45 3.26 57.03
N SER A 306 -22.97 2.34 57.81
CA SER A 306 -24.09 2.67 58.71
C SER A 306 -23.58 3.72 59.68
N GLU A 307 -24.43 4.66 60.08
CA GLU A 307 -24.04 5.68 61.07
C GLU A 307 -23.43 5.05 62.33
N HIS A 308 -23.78 3.80 62.62
CA HIS A 308 -23.22 3.01 63.70
C HIS A 308 -21.75 2.58 63.44
N GLU A 309 -21.43 2.14 62.24
CA GLU A 309 -20.05 1.78 61.86
C GLU A 309 -19.12 2.99 61.81
N ASP A 310 -19.63 4.16 61.38
CA ASP A 310 -18.91 5.44 61.40
C ASP A 310 -18.64 5.89 62.84
N GLN A 311 -19.60 5.71 63.79
CA GLN A 311 -19.44 6.03 65.18
C GLN A 311 -18.46 5.07 65.88
N GLU A 312 -18.48 3.78 65.56
CA GLU A 312 -17.52 2.80 66.05
C GLU A 312 -16.08 3.11 65.55
N ALA A 313 -15.94 3.45 64.27
CA ALA A 313 -14.63 3.81 63.70
C ALA A 313 -14.11 5.12 64.33
N GLN A 314 -14.95 6.12 64.57
CA GLN A 314 -14.56 7.34 65.29
C GLN A 314 -14.18 7.08 66.75
N ALA A 315 -14.91 6.21 67.45
CA ALA A 315 -14.62 5.86 68.82
C ALA A 315 -13.29 5.11 68.97
N LEU A 316 -12.94 4.25 67.99
CA LEU A 316 -11.65 3.56 67.96
C LEU A 316 -10.50 4.56 67.76
N VAL A 317 -10.64 5.54 66.88
CA VAL A 317 -9.61 6.58 66.65
C VAL A 317 -9.43 7.45 67.93
N GLU A 318 -10.50 7.75 68.63
CA GLU A 318 -10.46 8.54 69.88
C GLU A 318 -9.77 7.74 71.03
N THR A 319 -9.94 6.42 71.09
CA THR A 319 -9.25 5.58 72.11
C THR A 319 -7.78 5.41 71.82
N GLU A 320 -7.39 5.21 70.57
CA GLU A 320 -5.97 5.09 70.20
C GLU A 320 -5.21 6.47 70.34
N GLY A 321 -5.91 7.60 70.17
CA GLY A 321 -5.33 8.92 70.41
C GLY A 321 -5.11 9.25 71.88
N ARG A 322 -5.74 8.58 72.86
CA ARG A 322 -5.56 8.78 74.31
C ARG A 322 -4.42 7.95 74.90
N ASP A 323 -4.11 6.82 74.39
CA ASP A 323 -3.04 5.96 74.90
C ASP A 323 -1.63 6.35 74.40
N GLY A 324 -1.52 7.30 73.45
CA GLY A 324 -0.23 7.82 72.95
C GLY A 324 0.35 9.00 73.71
N GLY A 325 -0.28 9.43 74.83
CA GLY A 325 0.04 10.72 75.54
C GLY A 325 0.75 10.59 76.90
N GLU A 326 1.20 9.43 77.36
CA GLU A 326 2.04 9.31 78.57
C GLU A 326 3.27 8.45 78.31
N GLY A 327 4.41 9.12 78.08
CA GLY A 327 5.71 8.42 77.96
C GLY A 327 6.85 9.30 77.58
N VAL A 328 7.34 10.16 78.52
CA VAL A 328 8.66 10.78 78.67
C VAL A 328 9.04 11.93 77.77
#